data_67a1bd4db68d3fc9d3bef0fe4f9bf8e0
#
_entry.id   67a1bd4db68d3fc9d3bef0fe4f9bf8e0
#
_cell.length_a   1.000
_cell.length_b   1.000
_cell.length_c   1.000
_cell.angle_alpha   90.00
_cell.angle_beta   90.00
_cell.angle_gamma   90.00
#
_symmetry.space_group_name_H-M   'P 1'
#
loop_
_entity.id
_entity.type
_entity.pdbx_description
1 polymer ?
#
loop_
_entity_poly.entity_id
_entity_poly.type
_entity_poly.pdbx_seq_one_letter_code
_entity_poly.pdbx_strand_id
1 'polypeptide(L)'
;TFLCYDYVDLAWRHTYCGLFSMKKDGVTWYFLDNEQYFKREGGIYGYFDEAERFAFFSKAVLETLTHIDYEPDVIHCNDWQTALIPVYLNVFYREVPKLSRTHTVFTIHNIQYQGQFGLDVAGDVCGLPDWAIGKVEFHGDLNMMKGALEECERISTVSPTYAKEILDPYFGHGLDEILRQKEWKLCGILNGIDTVGYNPSRDHALAANFSARKPEGKALCKAALPQPVSYTHLRA
;
A
#
# COMPACT_ATOMS: atom_id res chain seq x y z
N THR A 1 -13.23 15.29 -13.42
CA THR A 1 -13.98 14.96 -14.65
C THR A 1 -14.32 13.48 -14.64
N PHE A 2 -15.57 13.13 -14.91
CA PHE A 2 -15.97 11.75 -15.21
C PHE A 2 -15.38 11.36 -16.57
N LEU A 3 -14.80 10.17 -16.66
CA LEU A 3 -14.23 9.63 -17.91
C LEU A 3 -15.14 8.57 -18.52
N CYS A 4 -15.37 7.48 -17.80
CA CYS A 4 -16.20 6.37 -18.21
C CYS A 4 -16.61 5.54 -16.99
N TYR A 5 -17.36 4.50 -17.22
CA TYR A 5 -17.55 3.41 -16.27
C TYR A 5 -17.32 2.07 -16.96
N ASP A 6 -17.01 1.07 -16.18
CA ASP A 6 -16.92 -0.31 -16.62
C ASP A 6 -17.35 -1.23 -15.47
N TYR A 7 -17.33 -2.52 -15.73
CA TYR A 7 -17.55 -3.54 -14.71
C TYR A 7 -16.30 -4.39 -14.54
N VAL A 8 -15.92 -4.60 -13.31
CA VAL A 8 -14.79 -5.44 -12.93
C VAL A 8 -15.30 -6.82 -12.55
N ASP A 9 -14.85 -7.82 -13.29
CA ASP A 9 -15.15 -9.21 -12.99
C ASP A 9 -14.22 -9.71 -11.88
N LEU A 10 -14.79 -10.12 -10.76
CA LEU A 10 -14.07 -10.66 -9.61
C LEU A 10 -14.71 -12.00 -9.20
N ALA A 11 -14.11 -13.10 -9.62
CA ALA A 11 -14.73 -14.42 -9.59
C ALA A 11 -16.10 -14.41 -10.34
N TRP A 12 -17.19 -14.72 -9.65
CA TRP A 12 -18.55 -14.69 -10.21
C TRP A 12 -19.21 -13.29 -10.13
N ARG A 13 -18.56 -12.33 -9.48
CA ARG A 13 -19.07 -10.97 -9.29
C ARG A 13 -18.77 -10.11 -10.53
N HIS A 14 -19.75 -9.29 -10.89
CA HIS A 14 -19.66 -8.31 -11.97
C HIS A 14 -19.96 -6.93 -11.37
N THR A 15 -18.91 -6.22 -10.96
CA THR A 15 -19.03 -5.07 -10.05
C THR A 15 -18.73 -3.76 -10.77
N TYR A 16 -19.63 -2.79 -10.65
CA TYR A 16 -19.50 -1.45 -11.22
C TYR A 16 -18.21 -0.75 -10.76
N CYS A 17 -17.57 -0.06 -11.67
CA CYS A 17 -16.41 0.81 -11.43
C CYS A 17 -16.53 2.08 -12.28
N GLY A 18 -16.82 3.21 -11.66
CA GLY A 18 -16.75 4.53 -12.31
C GLY A 18 -15.32 5.05 -12.28
N LEU A 19 -14.91 5.72 -13.38
CA LEU A 19 -13.60 6.31 -13.49
C LEU A 19 -13.70 7.82 -13.62
N PHE A 20 -13.03 8.52 -12.71
CA PHE A 20 -12.89 9.98 -12.73
C PHE A 20 -11.43 10.38 -12.80
N SER A 21 -11.15 11.57 -13.32
CA SER A 21 -9.80 12.13 -13.33
C SER A 21 -9.77 13.58 -12.88
N MET A 22 -8.64 13.98 -12.33
CA MET A 22 -8.30 15.35 -11.98
C MET A 22 -6.81 15.60 -12.23
N LYS A 23 -6.48 16.78 -12.76
CA LYS A 23 -5.07 17.23 -12.83
C LYS A 23 -4.81 18.23 -11.71
N LYS A 24 -3.75 17.97 -10.91
CA LYS A 24 -3.30 18.86 -9.85
C LYS A 24 -1.78 18.74 -9.71
N ASP A 25 -1.10 19.88 -9.66
CA ASP A 25 0.36 19.99 -9.44
C ASP A 25 1.21 19.15 -10.42
N GLY A 26 0.77 19.10 -11.70
CA GLY A 26 1.43 18.34 -12.75
C GLY A 26 1.16 16.83 -12.74
N VAL A 27 0.37 16.35 -11.77
CA VAL A 27 -0.02 14.94 -11.64
C VAL A 27 -1.45 14.73 -12.11
N THR A 28 -1.68 13.66 -12.85
CA THR A 28 -3.04 13.20 -13.18
C THR A 28 -3.47 12.18 -12.11
N TRP A 29 -4.54 12.53 -11.41
CA TRP A 29 -5.19 11.68 -10.41
C TRP A 29 -6.34 10.94 -11.06
N TYR A 30 -6.41 9.65 -10.85
CA TYR A 30 -7.54 8.81 -11.23
C TYR A 30 -8.25 8.31 -9.98
N PHE A 31 -9.57 8.36 -9.99
CA PHE A 31 -10.41 7.94 -8.89
C PHE A 31 -11.33 6.82 -9.38
N LEU A 32 -11.30 5.71 -8.68
CA LEU A 32 -12.20 4.59 -8.89
C LEU A 32 -13.43 4.77 -8.00
N ASP A 33 -14.60 4.91 -8.61
CA ASP A 33 -15.85 5.10 -7.91
C ASP A 33 -16.61 3.79 -7.79
N ASN A 34 -16.78 3.36 -6.54
CA ASN A 34 -17.66 2.27 -6.17
C ASN A 34 -18.17 2.53 -4.73
N GLU A 35 -19.38 3.07 -4.62
CA GLU A 35 -19.98 3.38 -3.31
C GLU A 35 -20.26 2.13 -2.48
N GLN A 36 -20.55 0.99 -3.11
CA GLN A 36 -20.81 -0.28 -2.39
C GLN A 36 -19.61 -0.67 -1.53
N TYR A 37 -18.40 -0.54 -2.04
CA TYR A 37 -17.18 -0.93 -1.33
C TYR A 37 -16.56 0.19 -0.50
N PHE A 38 -16.63 1.44 -0.95
CA PHE A 38 -15.81 2.52 -0.39
C PHE A 38 -16.59 3.63 0.32
N LYS A 39 -17.93 3.68 0.20
CA LYS A 39 -18.76 4.61 0.98
C LYS A 39 -19.11 3.97 2.31
N ARG A 40 -18.26 4.19 3.31
CA ARG A 40 -18.39 3.59 4.66
C ARG A 40 -18.44 4.67 5.73
N GLU A 41 -19.34 4.53 6.70
CA GLU A 41 -19.50 5.51 7.77
C GLU A 41 -18.45 5.38 8.88
N GLY A 42 -17.92 4.18 9.12
CA GLY A 42 -17.04 3.86 10.24
C GLY A 42 -15.54 3.89 9.95
N GLY A 43 -15.10 4.41 8.80
CA GLY A 43 -13.69 4.41 8.39
C GLY A 43 -13.39 3.42 7.27
N ILE A 44 -12.11 3.19 6.99
CA ILE A 44 -11.66 2.40 5.84
C ILE A 44 -11.59 0.90 6.17
N TYR A 45 -11.27 0.55 7.41
CA TYR A 45 -10.98 -0.82 7.86
C TYR A 45 -11.99 -1.34 8.87
N GLY A 46 -11.94 -2.64 9.15
CA GLY A 46 -12.76 -3.32 10.15
C GLY A 46 -14.07 -3.91 9.58
N TYR A 47 -14.16 -4.08 8.26
CA TYR A 47 -15.31 -4.68 7.60
C TYR A 47 -15.02 -6.11 7.17
N PHE A 48 -16.05 -6.96 7.20
CA PHE A 48 -15.95 -8.38 6.84
C PHE A 48 -15.55 -8.60 5.37
N ASP A 49 -15.81 -7.62 4.51
CA ASP A 49 -15.59 -7.68 3.07
C ASP A 49 -14.25 -7.06 2.61
N GLU A 50 -13.30 -6.89 3.51
CA GLU A 50 -12.01 -6.25 3.18
C GLU A 50 -11.24 -6.97 2.07
N ALA A 51 -11.23 -8.29 2.07
CA ALA A 51 -10.59 -9.06 1.00
C ALA A 51 -11.20 -8.73 -0.36
N GLU A 52 -12.52 -8.72 -0.45
CA GLU A 52 -13.27 -8.44 -1.68
C GLU A 52 -13.04 -7.00 -2.16
N ARG A 53 -13.09 -6.03 -1.25
CA ARG A 53 -12.89 -4.61 -1.54
C ARG A 53 -11.53 -4.33 -2.15
N PHE A 54 -10.46 -4.88 -1.57
CA PHE A 54 -9.09 -4.62 -2.03
C PHE A 54 -8.67 -5.53 -3.17
N ALA A 55 -9.28 -6.70 -3.32
CA ALA A 55 -9.19 -7.48 -4.56
C ALA A 55 -9.85 -6.74 -5.73
N PHE A 56 -11.07 -6.21 -5.53
CA PHE A 56 -11.73 -5.34 -6.49
C PHE A 56 -10.87 -4.14 -6.86
N PHE A 57 -10.37 -3.39 -5.86
CA PHE A 57 -9.53 -2.21 -6.10
C PHE A 57 -8.31 -2.57 -6.95
N SER A 58 -7.60 -3.63 -6.59
CA SER A 58 -6.40 -4.07 -7.31
C SER A 58 -6.69 -4.43 -8.76
N LYS A 59 -7.80 -5.11 -9.02
CA LYS A 59 -8.20 -5.46 -10.39
C LYS A 59 -8.72 -4.28 -11.17
N ALA A 60 -9.51 -3.40 -10.54
CA ALA A 60 -10.04 -2.17 -11.13
C ALA A 60 -8.94 -1.21 -11.60
N VAL A 61 -7.80 -1.14 -10.89
CA VAL A 61 -6.63 -0.37 -11.34
C VAL A 61 -6.13 -0.88 -12.69
N LEU A 62 -6.00 -2.19 -12.87
CA LEU A 62 -5.52 -2.78 -14.11
C LEU A 62 -6.54 -2.62 -15.25
N GLU A 63 -7.83 -2.84 -14.99
CA GLU A 63 -8.91 -2.58 -15.96
C GLU A 63 -8.89 -1.11 -16.40
N THR A 64 -8.79 -0.17 -15.46
CA THR A 64 -8.70 1.26 -15.77
C THR A 64 -7.59 1.58 -16.76
N LEU A 65 -6.41 0.98 -16.60
CA LEU A 65 -5.27 1.19 -17.51
C LEU A 65 -5.56 0.70 -18.94
N THR A 66 -6.47 -0.24 -19.13
CA THR A 66 -6.87 -0.66 -20.49
C THR A 66 -7.75 0.38 -21.19
N HIS A 67 -8.48 1.21 -20.43
CA HIS A 67 -9.46 2.18 -20.94
C HIS A 67 -8.93 3.60 -21.11
N ILE A 68 -7.85 3.97 -20.43
CA ILE A 68 -7.26 5.31 -20.54
C ILE A 68 -6.13 5.35 -21.57
N ASP A 69 -5.85 6.53 -22.11
CA ASP A 69 -4.72 6.75 -23.03
C ASP A 69 -3.43 7.00 -22.22
N TYR A 70 -3.00 5.95 -21.49
CA TYR A 70 -1.78 5.95 -20.68
C TYR A 70 -1.23 4.53 -20.55
N GLU A 71 0.03 4.35 -20.90
CA GLU A 71 0.76 3.09 -20.77
C GLU A 71 1.85 3.28 -19.72
N PRO A 72 1.70 2.73 -18.50
CA PRO A 72 2.70 2.89 -17.46
C PRO A 72 3.92 2.01 -17.70
N ASP A 73 5.13 2.55 -17.55
CA ASP A 73 6.35 1.75 -17.45
C ASP A 73 6.39 1.00 -16.12
N VAL A 74 5.86 1.64 -15.06
CA VAL A 74 5.88 1.09 -13.70
C VAL A 74 4.55 1.35 -12.98
N ILE A 75 4.03 0.31 -12.32
CA ILE A 75 2.97 0.44 -11.33
C ILE A 75 3.58 0.33 -9.94
N HIS A 76 3.47 1.39 -9.14
CA HIS A 76 3.95 1.42 -7.78
C HIS A 76 2.83 1.07 -6.80
N CYS A 77 2.91 -0.10 -6.21
CA CYS A 77 1.94 -0.66 -5.27
C CYS A 77 2.37 -0.35 -3.82
N ASN A 78 1.42 -0.01 -2.97
CA ASN A 78 1.68 0.36 -1.58
C ASN A 78 0.82 -0.47 -0.63
N ASP A 79 1.47 -1.24 0.25
CA ASP A 79 0.87 -2.12 1.24
C ASP A 79 -0.10 -3.18 0.69
N TRP A 80 -0.66 -3.97 1.60
CA TRP A 80 -1.48 -5.12 1.26
C TRP A 80 -2.74 -4.80 0.44
N GLN A 81 -3.25 -3.58 0.56
CA GLN A 81 -4.43 -3.13 -0.18
C GLN A 81 -4.22 -3.10 -1.71
N THR A 82 -2.98 -3.04 -2.15
CA THR A 82 -2.58 -3.05 -3.56
C THR A 82 -1.78 -4.29 -3.95
N ALA A 83 -1.62 -5.21 -3.02
CA ALA A 83 -0.73 -6.37 -3.16
C ALA A 83 -1.16 -7.36 -4.26
N LEU A 84 -2.45 -7.40 -4.59
CA LEU A 84 -2.92 -8.24 -5.69
C LEU A 84 -2.66 -7.65 -7.08
N ILE A 85 -2.25 -6.37 -7.21
CA ILE A 85 -1.92 -5.79 -8.53
C ILE A 85 -0.79 -6.56 -9.24
N PRO A 86 0.38 -6.82 -8.64
CA PRO A 86 1.42 -7.63 -9.29
C PRO A 86 0.96 -9.05 -9.62
N VAL A 87 0.16 -9.64 -8.74
CA VAL A 87 -0.39 -10.99 -8.96
C VAL A 87 -1.33 -11.01 -10.16
N TYR A 88 -2.30 -10.10 -10.18
CA TYR A 88 -3.27 -10.01 -11.29
C TYR A 88 -2.60 -9.62 -12.60
N LEU A 89 -1.63 -8.71 -12.59
CA LEU A 89 -0.87 -8.33 -13.76
C LEU A 89 -0.24 -9.58 -14.41
N ASN A 90 0.40 -10.44 -13.60
CA ASN A 90 1.06 -11.63 -14.10
C ASN A 90 0.08 -12.76 -14.48
N VAL A 91 -1.07 -12.85 -13.82
CA VAL A 91 -2.06 -13.93 -14.05
C VAL A 91 -2.99 -13.61 -15.23
N PHE A 92 -3.43 -12.35 -15.37
CA PHE A 92 -4.52 -11.99 -16.28
C PHE A 92 -4.14 -10.97 -17.36
N TYR A 93 -3.11 -10.13 -17.14
CA TYR A 93 -2.90 -8.93 -17.99
C TYR A 93 -1.58 -8.91 -18.74
N ARG A 94 -0.71 -9.91 -18.60
CA ARG A 94 0.58 -9.95 -19.34
C ARG A 94 0.40 -10.03 -20.86
N GLU A 95 -0.70 -10.60 -21.34
CA GLU A 95 -1.04 -10.66 -22.75
C GLU A 95 -1.74 -9.38 -23.27
N VAL A 96 -2.10 -8.44 -22.39
CA VAL A 96 -2.68 -7.16 -22.77
C VAL A 96 -1.56 -6.25 -23.29
N PRO A 97 -1.61 -5.77 -24.55
CA PRO A 97 -0.49 -5.04 -25.14
C PRO A 97 -0.01 -3.83 -24.32
N LYS A 98 -0.94 -3.03 -23.77
CA LYS A 98 -0.64 -1.87 -22.93
C LYS A 98 0.10 -2.20 -21.63
N LEU A 99 -0.07 -3.42 -21.11
CA LEU A 99 0.45 -3.82 -19.80
C LEU A 99 1.57 -4.87 -19.91
N SER A 100 1.83 -5.38 -21.11
CA SER A 100 2.79 -6.46 -21.34
C SER A 100 4.23 -6.12 -20.90
N ARG A 101 4.61 -4.85 -20.95
CA ARG A 101 5.93 -4.35 -20.56
C ARG A 101 5.96 -3.60 -19.23
N THR A 102 4.81 -3.49 -18.57
CA THR A 102 4.70 -2.80 -17.28
C THR A 102 5.39 -3.57 -16.17
N HIS A 103 6.24 -2.90 -15.42
CA HIS A 103 6.90 -3.43 -14.23
C HIS A 103 6.14 -3.03 -12.97
N THR A 104 6.37 -3.78 -11.87
CA THR A 104 5.76 -3.46 -10.58
C THR A 104 6.81 -3.23 -9.50
N VAL A 105 6.59 -2.20 -8.69
CA VAL A 105 7.32 -1.93 -7.46
C VAL A 105 6.34 -2.06 -6.30
N PHE A 106 6.67 -2.82 -5.28
CA PHE A 106 5.85 -2.99 -4.10
C PHE A 106 6.53 -2.39 -2.86
N THR A 107 5.87 -1.44 -2.20
CA THR A 107 6.38 -0.79 -0.98
C THR A 107 5.67 -1.33 0.25
N ILE A 108 6.46 -1.80 1.22
CA ILE A 108 6.02 -2.18 2.56
C ILE A 108 6.15 -0.97 3.47
N HIS A 109 5.04 -0.38 3.92
CA HIS A 109 5.05 0.66 4.96
C HIS A 109 4.96 0.04 6.36
N ASN A 110 4.15 -1.03 6.51
CA ASN A 110 4.05 -1.79 7.74
C ASN A 110 3.82 -3.27 7.45
N ILE A 111 4.84 -4.10 7.68
CA ILE A 111 4.80 -5.54 7.40
C ILE A 111 3.81 -6.31 8.30
N GLN A 112 3.36 -5.72 9.40
CA GLN A 112 2.39 -6.36 10.28
C GLN A 112 1.02 -6.58 9.60
N TYR A 113 0.65 -5.71 8.67
CA TYR A 113 -0.62 -5.78 7.95
C TYR A 113 -0.42 -6.39 6.57
N GLN A 114 -0.82 -7.65 6.41
CA GLN A 114 -0.45 -8.47 5.26
C GLN A 114 -1.62 -8.82 4.34
N GLY A 115 -2.86 -8.55 4.75
CA GLY A 115 -4.05 -8.99 4.01
C GLY A 115 -4.18 -10.52 4.05
N GLN A 116 -4.33 -11.05 5.27
CA GLN A 116 -4.48 -12.50 5.54
C GLN A 116 -5.95 -12.86 5.67
N PHE A 117 -6.36 -13.91 4.96
CA PHE A 117 -7.73 -14.42 4.93
C PHE A 117 -7.71 -15.94 4.71
N GLY A 118 -8.84 -16.61 4.91
CA GLY A 118 -8.93 -18.03 4.59
C GLY A 118 -8.60 -18.32 3.12
N LEU A 119 -8.02 -19.48 2.81
CA LEU A 119 -7.52 -19.81 1.48
C LEU A 119 -8.64 -19.88 0.42
N ASP A 120 -9.86 -20.22 0.83
CA ASP A 120 -11.06 -20.21 -0.02
C ASP A 120 -11.34 -18.86 -0.68
N VAL A 121 -10.95 -17.77 -0.01
CA VAL A 121 -11.05 -16.39 -0.52
C VAL A 121 -10.23 -16.20 -1.81
N ALA A 122 -9.14 -16.94 -2.00
CA ALA A 122 -8.29 -16.79 -3.19
C ALA A 122 -9.04 -17.11 -4.49
N GLY A 123 -9.85 -18.16 -4.53
CA GLY A 123 -10.67 -18.51 -5.69
C GLY A 123 -12.02 -17.80 -5.70
N ASP A 124 -12.80 -17.91 -4.62
CA ASP A 124 -14.19 -17.43 -4.58
C ASP A 124 -14.32 -15.90 -4.56
N VAL A 125 -13.38 -15.22 -3.94
CA VAL A 125 -13.40 -13.74 -3.82
C VAL A 125 -12.38 -13.09 -4.75
N CYS A 126 -11.10 -13.47 -4.68
CA CYS A 126 -10.07 -12.85 -5.52
C CYS A 126 -10.12 -13.31 -6.98
N GLY A 127 -10.86 -14.38 -7.30
CA GLY A 127 -11.02 -14.89 -8.66
C GLY A 127 -9.74 -15.48 -9.25
N LEU A 128 -8.80 -15.91 -8.42
CA LEU A 128 -7.59 -16.56 -8.89
C LEU A 128 -7.90 -17.99 -9.35
N PRO A 129 -7.42 -18.41 -10.53
CA PRO A 129 -7.55 -19.79 -10.96
C PRO A 129 -6.69 -20.72 -10.10
N ASP A 130 -7.06 -22.00 -10.00
CA ASP A 130 -6.41 -23.00 -9.13
C ASP A 130 -4.89 -23.03 -9.26
N TRP A 131 -4.37 -22.92 -10.49
CA TRP A 131 -2.93 -22.90 -10.74
C TRP A 131 -2.20 -21.67 -10.18
N ALA A 132 -2.93 -20.58 -9.91
CA ALA A 132 -2.37 -19.33 -9.39
C ALA A 132 -2.52 -19.18 -7.86
N ILE A 133 -3.32 -20.03 -7.20
CA ILE A 133 -3.56 -19.96 -5.75
C ILE A 133 -2.24 -20.06 -4.97
N GLY A 134 -1.31 -20.93 -5.39
CA GLY A 134 0.00 -21.05 -4.76
C GLY A 134 0.85 -19.76 -4.73
N LYS A 135 0.53 -18.77 -5.59
CA LYS A 135 1.20 -17.46 -5.57
C LYS A 135 0.88 -16.65 -4.30
N VAL A 136 -0.31 -16.84 -3.75
CA VAL A 136 -0.83 -16.11 -2.59
C VAL A 136 -1.02 -16.99 -1.35
N GLU A 137 -0.96 -18.32 -1.51
CA GLU A 137 -1.05 -19.25 -0.39
C GLU A 137 0.20 -19.13 0.50
N PHE A 138 -0.02 -19.06 1.82
CA PHE A 138 1.02 -19.01 2.82
C PHE A 138 0.54 -19.63 4.14
N HIS A 139 1.16 -20.75 4.53
CA HIS A 139 0.82 -21.50 5.74
C HIS A 139 -0.65 -21.97 5.83
N GLY A 140 -1.27 -22.26 4.70
CA GLY A 140 -2.66 -22.72 4.60
C GLY A 140 -3.68 -21.63 4.45
N ASP A 141 -3.28 -20.37 4.48
CA ASP A 141 -4.13 -19.19 4.30
C ASP A 141 -3.76 -18.39 3.04
N LEU A 142 -4.66 -17.51 2.61
CA LEU A 142 -4.35 -16.44 1.66
C LEU A 142 -3.53 -15.35 2.38
N ASN A 143 -2.39 -14.97 1.80
CA ASN A 143 -1.62 -13.79 2.22
C ASN A 143 -1.34 -12.92 1.00
N MET A 144 -2.03 -11.77 0.91
CA MET A 144 -1.92 -10.88 -0.25
C MET A 144 -0.52 -10.28 -0.39
N MET A 145 0.09 -9.86 0.74
CA MET A 145 1.44 -9.31 0.73
C MET A 145 2.47 -10.34 0.25
N LYS A 146 2.37 -11.58 0.68
CA LYS A 146 3.20 -12.68 0.16
C LYS A 146 3.11 -12.76 -1.36
N GLY A 147 1.91 -12.68 -1.91
CA GLY A 147 1.70 -12.67 -3.36
C GLY A 147 2.45 -11.52 -4.05
N ALA A 148 2.36 -10.31 -3.51
CA ALA A 148 3.10 -9.16 -4.03
C ALA A 148 4.62 -9.35 -3.96
N LEU A 149 5.13 -9.86 -2.84
CA LEU A 149 6.57 -10.12 -2.65
C LEU A 149 7.11 -11.13 -3.67
N GLU A 150 6.32 -12.12 -4.03
CA GLU A 150 6.71 -13.10 -5.07
C GLU A 150 6.69 -12.48 -6.47
N GLU A 151 5.62 -11.77 -6.82
CA GLU A 151 5.28 -11.41 -8.19
C GLU A 151 5.82 -10.05 -8.66
N CYS A 152 6.18 -9.11 -7.75
CA CYS A 152 6.72 -7.82 -8.14
C CYS A 152 8.20 -7.89 -8.55
N GLU A 153 8.66 -6.97 -9.39
CA GLU A 153 10.05 -6.88 -9.83
C GLU A 153 10.97 -6.24 -8.78
N ARG A 154 10.45 -5.32 -7.96
CA ARG A 154 11.21 -4.66 -6.89
C ARG A 154 10.37 -4.50 -5.64
N ILE A 155 11.02 -4.63 -4.49
CA ILE A 155 10.46 -4.42 -3.17
C ILE A 155 11.16 -3.21 -2.55
N SER A 156 10.38 -2.29 -2.00
CA SER A 156 10.93 -1.23 -1.16
C SER A 156 10.26 -1.18 0.19
N THR A 157 10.94 -0.56 1.14
CA THR A 157 10.38 -0.23 2.45
C THR A 157 10.89 1.14 2.91
N VAL A 158 10.37 1.64 4.02
CA VAL A 158 10.46 3.04 4.42
C VAL A 158 11.76 3.46 5.10
N SER A 159 12.73 2.56 5.25
CA SER A 159 14.11 2.94 5.64
C SER A 159 15.11 1.84 5.32
N PRO A 160 16.43 2.17 5.13
CA PRO A 160 17.48 1.17 5.00
C PRO A 160 17.64 0.29 6.23
N THR A 161 17.36 0.81 7.42
CA THR A 161 17.36 0.04 8.67
C THR A 161 16.21 -0.95 8.69
N TYR A 162 15.00 -0.50 8.38
CA TYR A 162 13.82 -1.35 8.35
C TYR A 162 13.93 -2.46 7.29
N ALA A 163 14.57 -2.19 6.14
CA ALA A 163 14.85 -3.22 5.14
C ALA A 163 15.71 -4.37 5.69
N LYS A 164 16.57 -4.11 6.66
CA LYS A 164 17.37 -5.14 7.36
C LYS A 164 16.56 -5.79 8.48
N GLU A 165 15.81 -5.02 9.24
CA GLU A 165 15.00 -5.50 10.36
C GLU A 165 13.98 -6.53 9.90
N ILE A 166 13.25 -6.29 8.81
CA ILE A 166 12.22 -7.22 8.31
C ILE A 166 12.77 -8.55 7.76
N LEU A 167 14.09 -8.71 7.66
CA LEU A 167 14.75 -9.99 7.38
C LEU A 167 14.92 -10.84 8.64
N ASP A 168 14.78 -10.26 9.82
CA ASP A 168 14.85 -10.96 11.10
C ASP A 168 13.48 -11.55 11.46
N PRO A 169 13.40 -12.80 11.96
CA PRO A 169 12.13 -13.44 12.34
C PRO A 169 11.28 -12.64 13.32
N TYR A 170 11.91 -11.88 14.22
CA TYR A 170 11.20 -11.06 15.20
C TYR A 170 10.44 -9.90 14.57
N PHE A 171 10.98 -9.27 13.51
CA PHE A 171 10.41 -8.10 12.85
C PHE A 171 9.69 -8.44 11.54
N GLY A 172 9.97 -9.61 10.96
CA GLY A 172 9.44 -10.03 9.65
C GLY A 172 8.01 -10.52 9.68
N HIS A 173 7.40 -10.69 10.89
CA HIS A 173 6.02 -11.15 11.06
C HIS A 173 5.67 -12.39 10.22
N GLY A 174 6.63 -13.34 10.13
CA GLY A 174 6.51 -14.59 9.37
C GLY A 174 6.88 -14.49 7.88
N LEU A 175 7.08 -13.29 7.32
CA LEU A 175 7.53 -13.09 5.93
C LEU A 175 9.05 -12.96 5.77
N ASP A 176 9.81 -13.02 6.87
CA ASP A 176 11.27 -12.86 6.90
C ASP A 176 11.98 -13.87 6.00
N GLU A 177 11.53 -15.11 5.95
CA GLU A 177 12.13 -16.14 5.11
C GLU A 177 11.96 -15.82 3.61
N ILE A 178 10.78 -15.41 3.20
CA ILE A 178 10.51 -14.97 1.82
C ILE A 178 11.34 -13.74 1.49
N LEU A 179 11.41 -12.77 2.40
CA LEU A 179 12.19 -11.55 2.20
C LEU A 179 13.69 -11.82 2.10
N ARG A 180 14.26 -12.75 2.89
CA ARG A 180 15.65 -13.19 2.75
C ARG A 180 15.92 -13.79 1.37
N GLN A 181 15.01 -14.63 0.86
CA GLN A 181 15.14 -15.20 -0.49
C GLN A 181 15.04 -14.13 -1.60
N LYS A 182 14.40 -13.01 -1.32
CA LYS A 182 14.17 -11.90 -2.25
C LYS A 182 15.02 -10.67 -1.91
N GLU A 183 16.01 -10.76 -1.02
CA GLU A 183 16.84 -9.63 -0.57
C GLU A 183 17.47 -8.87 -1.74
N TRP A 184 17.83 -9.58 -2.82
CA TRP A 184 18.41 -8.99 -4.03
C TRP A 184 17.53 -7.94 -4.72
N LYS A 185 16.21 -7.96 -4.49
CA LYS A 185 15.25 -6.97 -5.03
C LYS A 185 14.67 -6.03 -3.96
N LEU A 186 15.12 -6.14 -2.70
CA LEU A 186 14.67 -5.33 -1.57
C LEU A 186 15.58 -4.11 -1.36
N CYS A 187 14.99 -2.93 -1.18
CA CYS A 187 15.71 -1.73 -0.77
C CYS A 187 14.92 -0.91 0.26
N GLY A 188 15.61 -0.11 1.04
CA GLY A 188 15.01 0.83 1.99
C GLY A 188 15.16 2.27 1.50
N ILE A 189 14.07 3.03 1.44
CA ILE A 189 14.03 4.42 1.01
C ILE A 189 13.35 5.24 2.11
N LEU A 190 14.04 6.27 2.62
CA LEU A 190 13.47 7.13 3.65
C LEU A 190 12.34 7.99 3.10
N ASN A 191 11.26 8.11 3.87
CA ASN A 191 10.20 9.06 3.57
C ASN A 191 10.72 10.50 3.60
N GLY A 192 10.18 11.34 2.73
CA GLY A 192 10.42 12.77 2.75
C GLY A 192 9.79 13.44 3.98
N ILE A 193 10.31 14.59 4.33
CA ILE A 193 9.77 15.45 5.40
C ILE A 193 9.36 16.77 4.79
N ASP A 194 8.14 17.22 5.07
CA ASP A 194 7.71 18.59 4.76
C ASP A 194 8.44 19.58 5.69
N THR A 195 9.55 20.12 5.17
CA THR A 195 10.38 21.07 5.90
C THR A 195 9.77 22.47 6.04
N VAL A 196 8.66 22.74 5.37
CA VAL A 196 7.91 24.00 5.50
C VAL A 196 6.84 23.86 6.58
N GLY A 197 6.00 22.84 6.50
CA GLY A 197 4.93 22.55 7.46
C GLY A 197 5.47 22.15 8.83
N TYR A 198 6.48 21.29 8.86
CA TYR A 198 7.14 20.81 10.11
C TYR A 198 8.38 21.62 10.48
N ASN A 199 8.33 22.94 10.34
CA ASN A 199 9.46 23.81 10.67
C ASN A 199 9.38 24.32 12.10
N PRO A 200 10.17 23.80 13.07
CA PRO A 200 10.07 24.17 14.47
C PRO A 200 10.43 25.65 14.75
N SER A 201 11.09 26.34 13.81
CA SER A 201 11.38 27.74 13.96
C SER A 201 10.19 28.67 13.65
N ARG A 202 9.11 28.13 13.05
CA ARG A 202 7.92 28.87 12.61
C ARG A 202 6.60 28.24 13.06
N ASP A 203 6.65 27.07 13.66
CA ASP A 203 5.46 26.34 14.09
C ASP A 203 4.84 27.00 15.31
N HIS A 204 3.65 27.57 15.12
CA HIS A 204 2.90 28.26 16.18
C HIS A 204 2.22 27.31 17.17
N ALA A 205 2.17 26.01 16.88
CA ALA A 205 1.62 25.00 17.80
C ALA A 205 2.62 24.61 18.90
N LEU A 206 3.89 24.94 18.75
CA LEU A 206 4.92 24.65 19.74
C LEU A 206 4.88 25.64 20.92
N ALA A 207 5.11 25.13 22.15
CA ALA A 207 5.25 25.94 23.35
C ALA A 207 6.39 26.97 23.26
N ALA A 208 7.44 26.65 22.50
CA ALA A 208 8.51 27.58 22.15
C ALA A 208 9.15 27.18 20.83
N ASN A 209 9.46 28.12 19.96
CA ASN A 209 10.16 27.84 18.72
C ASN A 209 11.66 27.56 18.98
N PHE A 210 12.22 26.69 18.13
CA PHE A 210 13.64 26.32 18.18
C PHE A 210 14.19 26.03 16.80
N SER A 211 15.49 25.96 16.66
CA SER A 211 16.18 25.55 15.44
C SER A 211 17.45 24.78 15.80
N ALA A 212 18.12 24.19 14.79
CA ALA A 212 19.42 23.54 14.99
C ALA A 212 20.49 24.49 15.56
N ARG A 213 20.39 25.80 15.24
CA ARG A 213 21.34 26.82 15.72
C ARG A 213 20.95 27.39 17.09
N LYS A 214 19.67 27.29 17.48
CA LYS A 214 19.13 27.79 18.76
C LYS A 214 18.18 26.74 19.33
N PRO A 215 18.72 25.69 19.98
CA PRO A 215 17.94 24.53 20.42
C PRO A 215 17.21 24.74 21.78
N GLU A 216 17.42 25.84 22.48
CA GLU A 216 16.95 26.07 23.85
C GLU A 216 15.42 25.91 23.97
N GLY A 217 14.67 26.39 22.97
CA GLY A 217 13.22 26.23 22.92
C GLY A 217 12.73 24.79 22.96
N LYS A 218 13.56 23.83 22.53
CA LYS A 218 13.20 22.39 22.58
C LYS A 218 13.01 21.89 24.02
N ALA A 219 13.78 22.39 24.96
CA ALA A 219 13.63 22.03 26.37
C ALA A 219 12.28 22.52 26.95
N LEU A 220 11.82 23.72 26.54
CA LEU A 220 10.50 24.22 26.91
C LEU A 220 9.37 23.39 26.31
N CYS A 221 9.49 22.99 25.04
CA CYS A 221 8.55 22.06 24.41
C CYS A 221 8.50 20.72 25.15
N LYS A 222 9.67 20.16 25.52
CA LYS A 222 9.75 18.91 26.30
C LYS A 222 9.03 19.03 27.64
N ALA A 223 9.21 20.15 28.34
CA ALA A 223 8.56 20.39 29.63
C ALA A 223 7.03 20.55 29.50
N ALA A 224 6.54 21.07 28.38
CA ALA A 224 5.11 21.24 28.12
C ALA A 224 4.38 19.95 27.69
N LEU A 225 5.08 18.95 27.17
CA LEU A 225 4.50 17.70 26.68
C LEU A 225 3.84 16.80 27.75
N PRO A 226 4.38 16.64 28.98
CA PRO A 226 3.83 15.71 29.98
C PRO A 226 2.40 16.02 30.43
N GLN A 227 1.94 17.24 30.29
CA GLN A 227 0.61 17.67 30.74
C GLN A 227 -0.54 17.20 29.80
N PRO A 228 -0.41 17.29 28.46
CA PRO A 228 -1.44 16.83 27.53
C PRO A 228 -1.30 15.35 27.12
N VAL A 229 -0.11 14.76 27.24
CA VAL A 229 0.14 13.35 26.91
C VAL A 229 0.57 12.61 28.16
N SER A 230 -0.21 11.69 28.64
CA SER A 230 -0.02 10.88 29.86
C SER A 230 1.30 10.07 29.94
N TYR A 231 2.42 10.61 29.41
CA TYR A 231 3.74 10.01 29.51
C TYR A 231 4.45 10.50 30.78
N THR A 232 4.58 9.61 31.74
CA THR A 232 5.27 9.92 33.02
C THR A 232 6.79 10.00 32.89
N HIS A 233 7.39 9.43 31.84
CA HIS A 233 8.85 9.43 31.63
C HIS A 233 9.21 9.60 30.15
N LEU A 234 9.55 10.81 29.75
CA LEU A 234 10.21 11.07 28.47
C LEU A 234 11.73 10.88 28.65
N ARG A 235 12.28 9.80 28.12
CA ARG A 235 13.74 9.64 28.04
C ARG A 235 14.34 10.71 27.13
N ALA A 236 15.44 11.29 27.56
CA ALA A 236 16.20 12.27 26.78
C ALA A 236 16.85 11.63 25.56
#